data_699c0888f9bcd95151937427c79b25bb
#
_entry.id   699c0888f9bcd95151937427c79b25bb
#
_cell.length_a   1.000
_cell.length_b   1.000
_cell.length_c   1.000
_cell.angle_alpha   90.00
_cell.angle_beta   90.00
_cell.angle_gamma   90.00
#
_symmetry.space_group_name_H-M   'P 1'
#
loop_
_entity.id
_entity.type
_entity.pdbx_description
1 polymer ?
#
loop_
_entity_poly.entity_id
_entity_poly.type
_entity_poly.pdbx_seq_one_letter_code
_entity_poly.pdbx_strand_id
1 'polypeptide(L)'
;MNSKSYTIKRTTMNKIIPILSLAIFLFSCSEQKLTLSDKKDSLKVLKEQLSETKTQISILEKEIATLDTTMINGAIVKTTAITASTFKHYIEQLGTVSSKQNVTVSPTLGGVVQKIIVDEGEWVNKGEDIIELDAEIILKQVEEMEASFKLAETTYKRQKKLWEQKIGSEMQFLQIKNQYESLQKKLESAKAQLGNMKISAPISGNVDVINLNVGEFAAPG
;
A
#
# COMPACT_ATOMS: atom_id res chain seq x y z
N MET A 1 -19.98 6.61 -63.00
CA MET A 1 -19.93 6.68 -64.48
C MET A 1 -19.74 8.11 -64.90
N ASN A 2 -18.80 8.33 -65.74
CA ASN A 2 -18.31 9.48 -66.51
C ASN A 2 -17.11 10.24 -65.94
N SER A 3 -16.00 9.66 -66.32
CA SER A 3 -14.70 10.27 -66.49
C SER A 3 -14.73 11.32 -67.61
N LYS A 4 -14.23 12.53 -67.33
CA LYS A 4 -13.79 13.44 -68.41
C LYS A 4 -12.33 13.76 -68.26
N SER A 5 -11.52 13.07 -69.05
CA SER A 5 -10.12 13.39 -69.29
C SER A 5 -10.01 14.66 -70.10
N TYR A 6 -9.20 15.62 -69.65
CA TYR A 6 -8.78 16.77 -70.46
C TYR A 6 -7.39 16.48 -71.05
N THR A 7 -7.36 16.32 -72.33
CA THR A 7 -6.15 16.19 -73.13
C THR A 7 -5.58 17.56 -73.45
N ILE A 8 -4.39 17.89 -72.94
CA ILE A 8 -3.63 19.10 -73.31
C ILE A 8 -2.82 18.80 -74.54
N LYS A 9 -3.15 19.48 -75.67
CA LYS A 9 -2.38 19.45 -76.87
C LYS A 9 -1.01 20.09 -76.67
N ARG A 10 0.04 19.35 -76.99
CA ARG A 10 1.38 19.79 -77.24
C ARG A 10 1.45 20.54 -78.53
N THR A 11 1.77 21.83 -78.50
CA THR A 11 2.11 22.55 -79.77
C THR A 11 3.63 22.93 -79.65
N THR A 12 4.30 22.42 -80.63
CA THR A 12 5.75 22.63 -80.92
C THR A 12 6.06 24.07 -81.20
N MET A 13 7.10 24.57 -80.55
CA MET A 13 7.93 25.65 -81.10
C MET A 13 9.39 25.40 -80.78
N ASN A 14 9.99 24.66 -81.68
CA ASN A 14 11.43 24.52 -81.79
C ASN A 14 11.93 25.70 -82.69
N LYS A 15 13.09 26.25 -82.35
CA LYS A 15 13.88 27.24 -83.06
C LYS A 15 13.84 28.66 -82.40
N ILE A 16 14.60 28.89 -81.36
CA ILE A 16 15.42 30.07 -81.13
C ILE A 16 16.35 29.73 -79.92
N ILE A 17 17.33 28.93 -80.20
CA ILE A 17 18.50 28.78 -79.36
C ILE A 17 19.67 28.67 -80.31
N PRO A 18 20.39 29.71 -80.66
CA PRO A 18 21.77 29.77 -80.15
C PRO A 18 22.40 31.18 -80.18
N ILE A 19 21.90 32.21 -79.55
CA ILE A 19 22.60 33.51 -79.47
C ILE A 19 22.71 33.98 -78.01
N LEU A 20 22.35 33.20 -77.02
CA LEU A 20 22.47 33.59 -75.59
C LEU A 20 23.59 32.87 -74.85
N SER A 21 24.51 32.20 -75.57
CA SER A 21 25.60 31.44 -74.94
C SER A 21 26.94 32.17 -74.81
N LEU A 22 27.05 33.45 -75.20
CA LEU A 22 28.36 34.18 -75.18
C LEU A 22 28.34 35.38 -74.23
N ALA A 23 27.32 35.63 -73.44
CA ALA A 23 27.24 36.79 -72.53
C ALA A 23 27.29 36.41 -71.01
N ILE A 24 27.59 35.15 -70.67
CA ILE A 24 27.58 34.71 -69.25
C ILE A 24 28.99 34.61 -68.64
N PHE A 25 30.02 34.99 -69.32
CA PHE A 25 31.40 34.78 -68.84
C PHE A 25 32.16 35.98 -68.31
N LEU A 26 31.52 37.14 -68.05
CA LEU A 26 32.23 38.34 -67.47
C LEU A 26 31.47 38.98 -66.32
N PHE A 27 30.89 38.20 -65.42
CA PHE A 27 30.59 38.74 -64.06
C PHE A 27 31.45 38.00 -63.02
N SER A 28 32.69 38.40 -62.99
CA SER A 28 33.59 38.18 -61.84
C SER A 28 32.98 38.80 -60.61
N CYS A 29 32.65 37.96 -59.67
CA CYS A 29 32.15 38.31 -58.35
C CYS A 29 33.26 39.04 -57.58
N SER A 30 33.15 40.36 -57.55
CA SER A 30 33.88 41.14 -56.56
C SER A 30 33.03 41.17 -55.27
N GLU A 31 33.47 40.49 -54.27
CA GLU A 31 32.99 40.65 -52.90
C GLU A 31 33.23 42.09 -52.43
N GLN A 32 32.29 43.00 -52.74
CA GLN A 32 32.27 44.27 -52.08
C GLN A 32 31.80 44.05 -50.61
N LYS A 33 32.78 44.22 -49.68
CA LYS A 33 32.44 44.33 -48.26
C LYS A 33 31.53 45.55 -48.10
N LEU A 34 30.20 45.28 -48.03
CA LEU A 34 29.26 46.34 -47.69
C LEU A 34 29.58 46.87 -46.30
N THR A 35 29.86 48.16 -46.27
CA THR A 35 30.17 48.85 -45.00
C THR A 35 28.88 48.88 -44.11
N LEU A 36 29.09 49.10 -42.84
CA LEU A 36 27.93 49.21 -41.89
C LEU A 36 26.98 50.35 -42.30
N SER A 37 27.53 51.39 -42.99
CA SER A 37 26.73 52.50 -43.54
C SER A 37 25.82 52.06 -44.65
N ASP A 38 26.32 51.30 -45.62
CA ASP A 38 25.51 50.82 -46.79
C ASP A 38 24.37 49.86 -46.33
N LYS A 39 24.60 49.04 -45.28
CA LYS A 39 23.55 48.22 -44.71
C LYS A 39 22.51 49.05 -43.95
N LYS A 40 22.88 50.15 -43.33
CA LYS A 40 21.93 51.05 -42.67
C LYS A 40 21.06 51.81 -43.69
N ASP A 41 21.65 52.23 -44.77
CA ASP A 41 20.91 52.92 -45.83
C ASP A 41 19.97 51.97 -46.57
N SER A 42 20.40 50.74 -46.86
CA SER A 42 19.54 49.69 -47.40
C SER A 42 18.38 49.35 -46.45
N LEU A 43 18.64 49.29 -45.13
CA LEU A 43 17.59 49.04 -44.12
C LEU A 43 16.58 50.21 -44.08
N LYS A 44 17.03 51.45 -44.26
CA LYS A 44 16.15 52.59 -44.27
C LYS A 44 15.22 52.56 -45.49
N VAL A 45 15.79 52.29 -46.69
CA VAL A 45 15.00 52.15 -47.94
C VAL A 45 13.97 51.02 -47.82
N LEU A 46 14.36 49.86 -47.30
CA LEU A 46 13.44 48.72 -47.09
C LEU A 46 12.33 49.04 -46.10
N LYS A 47 12.60 49.79 -45.02
CA LYS A 47 11.58 50.24 -44.07
C LYS A 47 10.60 51.20 -44.72
N GLU A 48 11.07 52.11 -45.60
CA GLU A 48 10.25 53.03 -46.32
C GLU A 48 9.32 52.32 -47.32
N GLN A 49 9.88 51.35 -48.08
CA GLN A 49 9.10 50.48 -48.97
C GLN A 49 8.07 49.65 -48.20
N LEU A 50 8.42 49.11 -47.03
CA LEU A 50 7.48 48.36 -46.16
C LEU A 50 6.35 49.24 -45.69
N SER A 51 6.64 50.53 -45.35
CA SER A 51 5.60 51.50 -44.95
C SER A 51 4.65 51.81 -46.09
N GLU A 52 5.21 52.00 -47.28
CA GLU A 52 4.41 52.29 -48.48
C GLU A 52 3.55 51.10 -48.90
N THR A 53 4.10 49.90 -48.88
CA THR A 53 3.37 48.64 -49.14
C THR A 53 2.25 48.43 -48.13
N LYS A 54 2.48 48.69 -46.85
CA LYS A 54 1.44 48.60 -45.80
C LYS A 54 0.30 49.61 -46.07
N THR A 55 0.61 50.80 -46.53
CA THR A 55 -0.38 51.80 -46.88
C THR A 55 -1.23 51.36 -48.07
N GLN A 56 -0.58 50.79 -49.11
CA GLN A 56 -1.27 50.23 -50.27
C GLN A 56 -2.19 49.07 -49.89
N ILE A 57 -1.72 48.14 -49.01
CA ILE A 57 -2.52 47.07 -48.48
C ILE A 57 -3.77 47.61 -47.75
N SER A 58 -3.61 48.62 -46.89
CA SER A 58 -4.71 49.21 -46.15
C SER A 58 -5.73 49.93 -47.08
N ILE A 59 -5.27 50.53 -48.20
CA ILE A 59 -6.20 51.11 -49.19
C ILE A 59 -6.96 50.02 -49.91
N LEU A 60 -6.27 48.99 -50.38
CA LEU A 60 -6.92 47.85 -51.05
C LEU A 60 -7.87 47.10 -50.15
N GLU A 61 -7.53 46.90 -48.86
CA GLU A 61 -8.46 46.32 -47.89
C GLU A 61 -9.72 47.16 -47.68
N LYS A 62 -9.59 48.49 -47.70
CA LYS A 62 -10.77 49.41 -47.65
C LYS A 62 -11.59 49.32 -48.93
N GLU A 63 -10.97 49.26 -50.12
CA GLU A 63 -11.68 49.12 -51.39
C GLU A 63 -12.40 47.75 -51.46
N ILE A 64 -11.75 46.69 -51.05
CA ILE A 64 -12.40 45.37 -50.93
C ILE A 64 -13.56 45.41 -49.95
N ALA A 65 -13.43 46.04 -48.80
CA ALA A 65 -14.48 46.20 -47.82
C ALA A 65 -15.67 46.99 -48.31
N THR A 66 -15.51 47.90 -49.30
CA THR A 66 -16.61 48.66 -49.92
C THR A 66 -17.29 47.90 -51.07
N LEU A 67 -16.57 47.00 -51.74
CA LEU A 67 -17.07 46.24 -52.87
C LEU A 67 -17.67 44.88 -52.47
N ASP A 68 -17.16 44.31 -51.38
CA ASP A 68 -17.59 43.02 -50.89
C ASP A 68 -18.54 43.20 -49.70
N THR A 69 -19.81 43.40 -50.00
CA THR A 69 -20.87 43.49 -48.98
C THR A 69 -21.13 42.18 -48.25
N THR A 70 -20.45 41.09 -48.64
CA THR A 70 -20.62 39.77 -48.03
C THR A 70 -19.55 39.45 -46.95
N MET A 71 -18.48 40.29 -46.85
CA MET A 71 -17.48 40.13 -45.81
C MET A 71 -18.03 40.62 -44.45
N ILE A 72 -18.74 39.76 -43.79
CA ILE A 72 -18.98 39.91 -42.35
C ILE A 72 -17.62 39.73 -41.68
N ASN A 73 -16.99 40.85 -41.27
CA ASN A 73 -15.81 40.83 -40.40
C ASN A 73 -16.19 40.33 -39.01
N GLY A 74 -16.68 39.10 -38.95
CA GLY A 74 -16.95 38.43 -37.70
C GLY A 74 -15.70 37.67 -37.26
N ALA A 75 -15.32 37.77 -36.00
CA ALA A 75 -14.31 36.91 -35.43
C ALA A 75 -14.76 35.42 -35.57
N ILE A 76 -13.89 34.60 -36.07
CA ILE A 76 -14.13 33.15 -36.15
C ILE A 76 -14.22 32.62 -34.72
N VAL A 77 -15.42 32.27 -34.28
CA VAL A 77 -15.67 31.71 -32.96
C VAL A 77 -16.01 30.22 -33.13
N LYS A 78 -15.35 29.37 -32.35
CA LYS A 78 -15.71 27.98 -32.22
C LYS A 78 -16.71 27.85 -31.08
N THR A 79 -17.92 27.46 -31.40
CA THR A 79 -18.92 27.15 -30.38
C THR A 79 -18.88 25.68 -30.03
N THR A 80 -18.89 25.38 -28.75
CA THR A 80 -19.00 23.99 -28.26
C THR A 80 -20.30 23.92 -27.47
N ALA A 81 -21.16 22.95 -27.82
CA ALA A 81 -22.34 22.67 -27.06
C ALA A 81 -21.95 22.16 -25.64
N ILE A 82 -22.41 22.83 -24.62
CA ILE A 82 -22.24 22.40 -23.24
C ILE A 82 -23.37 21.42 -22.91
N THR A 83 -23.00 20.16 -22.71
CA THR A 83 -23.92 19.14 -22.22
C THR A 83 -23.71 18.96 -20.72
N ALA A 84 -24.79 18.77 -19.97
CA ALA A 84 -24.71 18.44 -18.57
C ALA A 84 -24.04 17.07 -18.42
N SER A 85 -22.94 16.99 -17.66
CA SER A 85 -22.26 15.75 -17.33
C SER A 85 -22.17 15.61 -15.83
N THR A 86 -22.26 14.36 -15.35
CA THR A 86 -22.07 14.07 -13.93
C THR A 86 -20.61 14.22 -13.59
N PHE A 87 -20.28 15.18 -12.75
CA PHE A 87 -18.95 15.34 -12.18
C PHE A 87 -18.82 14.45 -10.96
N LYS A 88 -17.90 13.48 -11.02
CA LYS A 88 -17.57 12.63 -9.87
C LYS A 88 -16.37 13.24 -9.17
N HIS A 89 -16.57 13.66 -7.94
CA HIS A 89 -15.51 14.13 -7.06
C HIS A 89 -15.14 12.98 -6.09
N TYR A 90 -13.89 12.63 -6.06
CA TYR A 90 -13.35 11.62 -5.16
C TYR A 90 -12.49 12.33 -4.11
N ILE A 91 -12.71 12.00 -2.85
CA ILE A 91 -11.87 12.43 -1.74
C ILE A 91 -11.08 11.20 -1.29
N GLU A 92 -9.78 11.22 -1.47
CA GLU A 92 -8.88 10.19 -0.92
C GLU A 92 -8.47 10.63 0.49
N GLN A 93 -8.76 9.78 1.47
CA GLN A 93 -8.33 9.96 2.85
C GLN A 93 -7.48 8.77 3.27
N LEU A 94 -6.30 9.07 3.79
CA LEU A 94 -5.47 8.10 4.46
C LEU A 94 -6.01 7.87 5.87
N GLY A 95 -6.31 6.62 6.21
CA GLY A 95 -6.74 6.20 7.53
C GLY A 95 -5.90 5.01 8.00
N THR A 96 -5.59 4.98 9.28
CA THR A 96 -4.97 3.82 9.91
C THR A 96 -6.06 3.00 10.59
N VAL A 97 -6.16 1.73 10.21
CA VAL A 97 -7.02 0.77 10.90
C VAL A 97 -6.27 0.26 12.12
N SER A 98 -6.84 0.45 13.30
CA SER A 98 -6.28 -0.08 14.55
C SER A 98 -7.33 -0.91 15.27
N SER A 99 -6.90 -2.04 15.85
CA SER A 99 -7.76 -2.84 16.72
C SER A 99 -7.88 -2.16 18.08
N LYS A 100 -9.10 -2.11 18.65
CA LYS A 100 -9.32 -1.62 20.02
C LYS A 100 -8.94 -2.63 21.10
N GLN A 101 -8.84 -3.91 20.75
CA GLN A 101 -8.55 -5.02 21.64
C GLN A 101 -7.34 -5.80 21.11
N ASN A 102 -6.17 -5.19 21.19
CA ASN A 102 -4.93 -5.88 20.92
C ASN A 102 -4.30 -6.28 22.26
N VAL A 103 -4.07 -7.59 22.47
CA VAL A 103 -3.56 -8.13 23.73
C VAL A 103 -2.28 -8.90 23.44
N THR A 104 -1.20 -8.50 24.08
CA THR A 104 0.05 -9.28 24.08
C THR A 104 -0.06 -10.36 25.14
N VAL A 105 0.14 -11.61 24.75
CA VAL A 105 0.10 -12.76 25.65
C VAL A 105 1.51 -13.19 25.98
N SER A 106 1.81 -13.30 27.28
CA SER A 106 3.11 -13.73 27.79
C SER A 106 2.92 -14.90 28.76
N PRO A 107 3.90 -15.80 28.88
CA PRO A 107 3.83 -16.88 29.86
C PRO A 107 3.85 -16.33 31.31
N THR A 108 3.09 -16.97 32.18
CA THR A 108 3.13 -16.67 33.63
C THR A 108 4.37 -17.25 34.29
N LEU A 109 4.83 -18.41 33.84
CA LEU A 109 6.06 -19.06 34.27
C LEU A 109 6.99 -19.20 33.07
N GLY A 110 8.30 -18.96 33.27
CA GLY A 110 9.29 -19.15 32.22
C GLY A 110 9.50 -20.63 31.90
N GLY A 111 9.75 -20.95 30.62
CA GLY A 111 10.03 -22.30 30.16
C GLY A 111 10.51 -22.32 28.71
N VAL A 112 11.05 -23.44 28.28
CA VAL A 112 11.43 -23.66 26.88
C VAL A 112 10.18 -23.99 26.08
N VAL A 113 10.01 -23.37 24.91
CA VAL A 113 8.89 -23.66 23.99
C VAL A 113 9.06 -25.08 23.44
N GLN A 114 8.15 -25.96 23.79
CA GLN A 114 8.12 -27.33 23.30
C GLN A 114 7.38 -27.40 21.94
N LYS A 115 6.26 -26.70 21.83
CA LYS A 115 5.42 -26.70 20.64
C LYS A 115 4.63 -25.40 20.52
N ILE A 116 4.50 -24.91 19.28
CA ILE A 116 3.55 -23.89 18.90
C ILE A 116 2.37 -24.61 18.24
N ILE A 117 1.15 -24.37 18.72
CA ILE A 117 -0.06 -25.12 18.36
C ILE A 117 -0.82 -24.45 17.24
N VAL A 118 -0.73 -23.11 17.14
CA VAL A 118 -1.48 -22.28 16.20
C VAL A 118 -0.54 -21.52 15.29
N ASP A 119 -1.02 -21.13 14.10
CA ASP A 119 -0.27 -20.34 13.14
C ASP A 119 -0.65 -18.85 13.19
N GLU A 120 0.25 -17.98 12.70
CA GLU A 120 -0.04 -16.55 12.51
C GLU A 120 -1.21 -16.36 11.53
N GLY A 121 -2.16 -15.50 11.86
CA GLY A 121 -3.39 -15.28 11.12
C GLY A 121 -4.52 -16.23 11.46
N GLU A 122 -4.29 -17.26 12.27
CA GLU A 122 -5.29 -18.24 12.69
C GLU A 122 -6.25 -17.64 13.72
N TRP A 123 -7.52 -18.07 13.68
CA TRP A 123 -8.53 -17.68 14.66
C TRP A 123 -8.50 -18.60 15.86
N VAL A 124 -8.39 -18.02 17.06
CA VAL A 124 -8.40 -18.74 18.34
C VAL A 124 -9.58 -18.31 19.21
N ASN A 125 -10.10 -19.24 19.99
CA ASN A 125 -11.12 -18.96 20.99
C ASN A 125 -10.49 -18.65 22.34
N LYS A 126 -11.20 -17.88 23.17
CA LYS A 126 -10.76 -17.63 24.54
C LYS A 126 -10.54 -18.94 25.30
N GLY A 127 -9.35 -19.10 25.89
CA GLY A 127 -8.94 -20.29 26.63
C GLY A 127 -8.31 -21.39 25.78
N GLU A 128 -8.18 -21.19 24.47
CA GLU A 128 -7.51 -22.11 23.56
C GLU A 128 -5.97 -22.02 23.73
N ASP A 129 -5.30 -23.17 23.78
CA ASP A 129 -3.86 -23.24 23.96
C ASP A 129 -3.15 -22.84 22.68
N ILE A 130 -2.24 -21.83 22.77
CA ILE A 130 -1.46 -21.27 21.67
C ILE A 130 -0.07 -21.90 21.62
N ILE A 131 0.59 -21.96 22.78
CA ILE A 131 1.96 -22.46 22.91
C ILE A 131 2.02 -23.38 24.11
N GLU A 132 2.75 -24.47 23.98
CA GLU A 132 3.07 -25.43 25.04
C GLU A 132 4.55 -25.31 25.40
N LEU A 133 4.81 -25.08 26.70
CA LEU A 133 6.15 -25.04 27.25
C LEU A 133 6.55 -26.43 27.75
N ASP A 134 7.85 -26.69 27.86
CA ASP A 134 8.35 -27.92 28.45
C ASP A 134 7.93 -28.02 29.92
N ALA A 135 7.07 -28.99 30.19
CA ALA A 135 6.46 -29.23 31.50
C ALA A 135 6.90 -30.54 32.14
N GLU A 136 7.92 -31.24 31.59
CA GLU A 136 8.29 -32.57 32.04
C GLU A 136 8.59 -32.65 33.54
N ILE A 137 9.37 -31.70 34.06
CA ILE A 137 9.74 -31.64 35.47
C ILE A 137 8.49 -31.38 36.34
N ILE A 138 7.64 -30.41 35.91
CA ILE A 138 6.40 -30.07 36.64
C ILE A 138 5.41 -31.24 36.62
N LEU A 139 5.32 -31.93 35.51
CA LEU A 139 4.47 -33.13 35.38
C LEU A 139 4.90 -34.21 36.37
N LYS A 140 6.20 -34.48 36.49
CA LYS A 140 6.74 -35.46 37.48
C LYS A 140 6.46 -35.03 38.92
N GLN A 141 6.55 -33.75 39.21
CA GLN A 141 6.18 -33.19 40.51
C GLN A 141 4.69 -33.34 40.84
N VAL A 142 3.81 -33.18 39.85
CA VAL A 142 2.37 -33.44 40.01
C VAL A 142 2.11 -34.92 40.30
N GLU A 143 2.73 -35.82 39.53
CA GLU A 143 2.62 -37.27 39.74
C GLU A 143 3.05 -37.67 41.17
N GLU A 144 4.17 -37.12 41.70
CA GLU A 144 4.59 -37.36 43.05
C GLU A 144 3.60 -36.85 44.10
N MET A 145 3.08 -35.61 43.91
CA MET A 145 2.06 -35.03 44.81
C MET A 145 0.75 -35.82 44.77
N GLU A 146 0.33 -36.34 43.60
CA GLU A 146 -0.86 -37.20 43.46
C GLU A 146 -0.70 -38.49 44.23
N ALA A 147 0.46 -39.13 44.15
CA ALA A 147 0.74 -40.37 44.91
C ALA A 147 0.69 -40.09 46.40
N SER A 148 1.31 -39.00 46.89
CA SER A 148 1.31 -38.59 48.29
C SER A 148 -0.10 -38.22 48.81
N PHE A 149 -0.88 -37.49 48.02
CA PHE A 149 -2.26 -37.14 48.28
C PHE A 149 -3.16 -38.40 48.40
N LYS A 150 -3.04 -39.32 47.45
CA LYS A 150 -3.82 -40.59 47.44
C LYS A 150 -3.60 -41.41 48.69
N LEU A 151 -2.34 -41.48 49.19
CA LEU A 151 -2.03 -42.13 50.44
C LEU A 151 -2.74 -41.42 51.61
N ALA A 152 -2.62 -40.10 51.73
CA ALA A 152 -3.24 -39.30 52.78
C ALA A 152 -4.78 -39.40 52.72
N GLU A 153 -5.36 -39.35 51.53
CA GLU A 153 -6.81 -39.50 51.33
C GLU A 153 -7.30 -40.88 51.85
N THR A 154 -6.56 -41.94 51.51
CA THR A 154 -6.89 -43.28 51.96
C THR A 154 -6.81 -43.39 53.47
N THR A 155 -5.75 -42.82 54.09
CA THR A 155 -5.57 -42.79 55.51
C THR A 155 -6.65 -41.97 56.20
N TYR A 156 -6.97 -40.79 55.67
CA TYR A 156 -8.05 -39.95 56.17
C TYR A 156 -9.44 -40.66 56.12
N LYS A 157 -9.78 -41.29 55.00
CA LYS A 157 -11.04 -42.04 54.84
C LYS A 157 -11.18 -43.17 55.85
N ARG A 158 -10.06 -43.88 56.15
CA ARG A 158 -10.07 -44.94 57.17
C ARG A 158 -10.23 -44.34 58.56
N GLN A 159 -9.47 -43.29 58.90
CA GLN A 159 -9.53 -42.68 60.23
C GLN A 159 -10.90 -42.02 60.47
N LYS A 160 -11.48 -41.39 59.45
CA LYS A 160 -12.80 -40.80 59.51
C LYS A 160 -13.88 -41.84 59.85
N LYS A 161 -13.84 -43.05 59.23
CA LYS A 161 -14.75 -44.14 59.56
C LYS A 161 -14.61 -44.63 61.00
N LEU A 162 -13.39 -44.72 61.55
CA LEU A 162 -13.13 -45.09 62.96
C LEU A 162 -13.66 -44.00 63.90
N TRP A 163 -13.44 -42.74 63.56
CA TRP A 163 -13.91 -41.60 64.35
C TRP A 163 -15.47 -41.53 64.38
N GLU A 164 -16.12 -41.79 63.29
CA GLU A 164 -17.59 -41.90 63.22
C GLU A 164 -18.15 -43.01 64.12
N GLN A 165 -17.37 -44.06 64.33
CA GLN A 165 -17.66 -45.13 65.22
C GLN A 165 -17.23 -44.83 66.67
N LYS A 166 -16.77 -43.61 66.96
CA LYS A 166 -16.22 -43.17 68.25
C LYS A 166 -14.99 -43.98 68.70
N ILE A 167 -14.21 -44.50 67.77
CA ILE A 167 -12.95 -45.20 67.99
C ILE A 167 -11.76 -44.27 67.68
N GLY A 168 -10.89 -44.08 68.71
CA GLY A 168 -9.67 -43.30 68.54
C GLY A 168 -9.67 -41.94 69.25
N SER A 169 -8.55 -41.19 69.11
CA SER A 169 -8.38 -39.89 69.68
C SER A 169 -8.75 -38.77 68.71
N GLU A 170 -9.44 -37.75 69.18
CA GLU A 170 -9.76 -36.56 68.37
C GLU A 170 -8.52 -35.91 67.81
N MET A 171 -7.46 -35.81 68.59
CA MET A 171 -6.16 -35.25 68.17
C MET A 171 -5.60 -36.01 66.96
N GLN A 172 -5.65 -37.33 66.99
CA GLN A 172 -5.16 -38.16 65.87
C GLN A 172 -6.03 -37.96 64.63
N PHE A 173 -7.34 -37.86 64.76
CA PHE A 173 -8.24 -37.57 63.63
C PHE A 173 -7.92 -36.19 63.04
N LEU A 174 -7.80 -35.15 63.87
CA LEU A 174 -7.49 -33.79 63.42
C LEU A 174 -6.11 -33.70 62.76
N GLN A 175 -5.11 -34.44 63.23
CA GLN A 175 -3.79 -34.49 62.65
C GLN A 175 -3.83 -35.08 61.21
N ILE A 176 -4.53 -36.21 61.05
CA ILE A 176 -4.67 -36.87 59.74
C ILE A 176 -5.52 -36.04 58.81
N LYS A 177 -6.56 -35.40 59.29
CA LYS A 177 -7.39 -34.49 58.50
C LYS A 177 -6.55 -33.30 58.00
N ASN A 178 -5.74 -32.68 58.87
CA ASN A 178 -4.88 -31.56 58.49
C ASN A 178 -3.84 -32.01 57.45
N GLN A 179 -3.22 -33.18 57.60
CA GLN A 179 -2.29 -33.74 56.61
C GLN A 179 -2.95 -33.94 55.24
N TYR A 180 -4.17 -34.47 55.21
CA TYR A 180 -4.96 -34.65 53.99
C TYR A 180 -5.26 -33.31 53.34
N GLU A 181 -5.79 -32.33 54.09
CA GLU A 181 -6.11 -30.99 53.57
C GLU A 181 -4.86 -30.22 53.07
N SER A 182 -3.74 -30.36 53.81
CA SER A 182 -2.46 -29.78 53.39
C SER A 182 -1.95 -30.33 52.06
N LEU A 183 -1.94 -31.66 51.91
CA LEU A 183 -1.54 -32.30 50.66
C LEU A 183 -2.49 -32.03 49.51
N GLN A 184 -3.80 -31.90 49.79
CA GLN A 184 -4.79 -31.48 48.81
C GLN A 184 -4.43 -30.10 48.21
N LYS A 185 -4.10 -29.13 49.10
CA LYS A 185 -3.71 -27.78 48.69
C LYS A 185 -2.37 -27.75 47.92
N LYS A 186 -1.42 -28.58 48.30
CA LYS A 186 -0.14 -28.73 47.59
C LYS A 186 -0.36 -29.30 46.21
N LEU A 187 -1.20 -30.33 46.05
CA LEU A 187 -1.53 -30.90 44.76
C LEU A 187 -2.27 -29.90 43.85
N GLU A 188 -3.21 -29.13 44.41
CA GLU A 188 -3.91 -28.06 43.68
C GLU A 188 -2.94 -27.00 43.15
N SER A 189 -1.98 -26.58 44.00
CA SER A 189 -0.92 -25.63 43.61
C SER A 189 -0.02 -26.19 42.51
N ALA A 190 0.41 -27.46 42.62
CA ALA A 190 1.24 -28.08 41.60
C ALA A 190 0.51 -28.22 40.25
N LYS A 191 -0.80 -28.57 40.28
CA LYS A 191 -1.65 -28.61 39.08
C LYS A 191 -1.82 -27.22 38.44
N ALA A 192 -1.96 -26.17 39.24
CA ALA A 192 -2.01 -24.81 38.73
C ALA A 192 -0.69 -24.39 38.05
N GLN A 193 0.45 -24.78 38.62
CA GLN A 193 1.74 -24.56 37.98
C GLN A 193 1.87 -25.31 36.64
N LEU A 194 1.40 -26.55 36.59
CA LEU A 194 1.36 -27.31 35.34
C LEU A 194 0.46 -26.64 34.28
N GLY A 195 -0.70 -26.11 34.70
CA GLY A 195 -1.59 -25.33 33.83
C GLY A 195 -0.91 -24.08 33.25
N ASN A 196 -0.02 -23.45 34.01
CA ASN A 196 0.72 -22.27 33.58
C ASN A 196 1.86 -22.58 32.59
N MET A 197 2.15 -23.86 32.32
CA MET A 197 3.07 -24.30 31.25
C MET A 197 2.43 -24.23 29.87
N LYS A 198 1.17 -23.91 29.79
CA LYS A 198 0.45 -23.64 28.55
C LYS A 198 0.10 -22.16 28.47
N ILE A 199 0.36 -21.58 27.34
CA ILE A 199 0.01 -20.20 27.05
C ILE A 199 -1.29 -20.23 26.24
N SER A 200 -2.38 -19.75 26.85
CA SER A 200 -3.73 -19.76 26.23
C SER A 200 -4.21 -18.35 25.92
N ALA A 201 -5.10 -18.25 24.93
CA ALA A 201 -5.71 -17.01 24.50
C ALA A 201 -6.61 -16.40 25.60
N PRO A 202 -6.37 -15.16 26.07
CA PRO A 202 -7.22 -14.51 27.06
C PRO A 202 -8.54 -14.00 26.48
N ILE A 203 -8.58 -13.79 25.15
CA ILE A 203 -9.73 -13.34 24.36
C ILE A 203 -9.80 -14.16 23.06
N SER A 204 -10.96 -14.20 22.42
CA SER A 204 -11.08 -14.75 21.08
C SER A 204 -10.66 -13.72 20.03
N GLY A 205 -9.96 -14.15 19.00
CA GLY A 205 -9.47 -13.26 17.94
C GLY A 205 -8.49 -13.97 17.01
N ASN A 206 -7.92 -13.22 16.07
CA ASN A 206 -6.85 -13.71 15.22
C ASN A 206 -5.49 -13.52 15.90
N VAL A 207 -4.63 -14.51 15.77
CA VAL A 207 -3.22 -14.42 16.16
C VAL A 207 -2.51 -13.49 15.18
N ASP A 208 -1.87 -12.44 15.66
CA ASP A 208 -1.18 -11.45 14.80
C ASP A 208 0.25 -11.92 14.49
N VAL A 209 1.09 -11.95 15.53
CA VAL A 209 2.51 -12.34 15.41
C VAL A 209 2.88 -13.25 16.57
N ILE A 210 3.67 -14.26 16.31
CA ILE A 210 4.27 -15.16 17.30
C ILE A 210 5.77 -14.91 17.35
N ASN A 211 6.24 -14.19 18.37
CA ASN A 211 7.65 -13.81 18.52
C ASN A 211 8.54 -14.90 19.15
N LEU A 212 8.05 -16.12 19.30
CA LEU A 212 8.76 -17.24 19.93
C LEU A 212 8.95 -18.38 18.93
N ASN A 213 10.10 -19.06 19.04
CA ASN A 213 10.39 -20.23 18.24
C ASN A 213 10.44 -21.49 19.12
N VAL A 214 10.17 -22.65 18.54
CA VAL A 214 10.34 -23.94 19.21
C VAL A 214 11.80 -24.10 19.64
N GLY A 215 12.01 -24.45 20.92
CA GLY A 215 13.33 -24.54 21.53
C GLY A 215 13.84 -23.24 22.16
N GLU A 216 13.14 -22.13 21.99
CA GLU A 216 13.48 -20.85 22.61
C GLU A 216 12.96 -20.77 24.04
N PHE A 217 13.64 -20.02 24.90
CA PHE A 217 13.19 -19.78 26.27
C PHE A 217 12.22 -18.60 26.33
N ALA A 218 10.98 -18.88 26.69
CA ALA A 218 9.94 -17.89 26.93
C ALA A 218 10.06 -17.35 28.37
N ALA A 219 10.39 -16.07 28.49
CA ALA A 219 10.49 -15.37 29.78
C ALA A 219 9.11 -14.88 30.26
N PRO A 220 8.85 -14.85 31.57
CA PRO A 220 7.64 -14.25 32.14
C PRO A 220 7.54 -12.75 31.81
N GLY A 221 6.35 -12.30 31.40
CA GLY A 221 6.07 -10.88 31.13
C GLY A 221 6.59 -10.36 29.84
#